data_32e662830057ceebc3801b2e1b645b71
#
_entry.id   32e662830057ceebc3801b2e1b645b71
#
_cell.length_a   1.000
_cell.length_b   1.000
_cell.length_c   1.000
_cell.angle_alpha   90.00
_cell.angle_beta   90.00
_cell.angle_gamma   90.00
#
_symmetry.space_group_name_H-M   'P 1'
#
loop_
_entity.id
_entity.type
_entity.pdbx_description
1 polymer ?
#
loop_
_entity_poly.entity_id
_entity_poly.type
_entity_poly.pdbx_seq_one_letter_code
_entity_poly.pdbx_strand_id
1 'polypeptide(L)'
;CDLARSINRIRHPLYCPPYTRTELNSHAPRKVVIAGDNDRPELLAQACAGAQVLVHEATYTEAMAEKAGEVGHSYGKQVAAFAEQVTLPNLVLTHFSPRYPLISHISPSIEDIRKEAQSVYSGTLYMARDFGEYSLDKAGHFSELAGE
;
A
#
# COMPACT_ATOMS: atom_id res chain seq x y z
N CYS A 1 56.13 35.39 -1.23
CA CYS A 1 56.04 35.14 0.23
C CYS A 1 54.73 35.70 0.72
N ASP A 2 53.92 34.93 1.42
CA ASP A 2 52.74 35.32 2.18
C ASP A 2 51.32 35.16 1.57
N LEU A 3 51.17 34.39 0.54
CA LEU A 3 49.80 34.02 0.12
C LEU A 3 49.42 32.56 0.50
N ALA A 4 50.31 31.82 1.16
CA ALA A 4 50.08 30.42 1.53
C ALA A 4 49.60 30.21 3.00
N ARG A 5 49.34 31.28 3.76
CA ARG A 5 48.98 31.21 5.19
C ARG A 5 47.53 31.53 5.51
N SER A 6 46.67 31.81 4.51
CA SER A 6 45.28 32.26 4.78
C SER A 6 44.20 31.21 4.51
N ILE A 7 44.55 29.99 4.09
CA ILE A 7 43.56 28.96 3.77
C ILE A 7 43.40 27.89 4.87
N ASN A 8 44.07 28.08 6.02
CA ASN A 8 44.08 27.04 7.06
C ASN A 8 43.28 27.38 8.31
N ARG A 9 42.19 28.14 8.17
CA ARG A 9 41.31 28.51 9.30
C ARG A 9 39.80 28.32 9.07
N ILE A 10 39.40 27.27 8.38
CA ILE A 10 38.02 26.76 8.51
C ILE A 10 38.10 25.22 8.61
N ARG A 11 38.73 24.75 9.67
CA ARG A 11 38.47 23.43 10.22
C ARG A 11 37.56 23.64 11.42
N HIS A 12 36.30 23.96 11.18
CA HIS A 12 35.29 23.45 12.07
C HIS A 12 35.21 21.96 11.76
N PRO A 13 35.57 21.06 12.68
CA PRO A 13 35.13 19.71 12.57
C PRO A 13 33.61 19.86 12.58
N LEU A 14 32.98 19.46 11.47
CA LEU A 14 31.56 19.11 11.49
C LEU A 14 31.48 17.98 12.54
N TYR A 15 31.29 18.37 13.79
CA TYR A 15 30.92 17.45 14.83
C TYR A 15 29.48 17.02 14.50
N CYS A 16 29.41 16.02 13.61
CA CYS A 16 28.22 15.23 13.49
C CYS A 16 28.22 14.35 14.75
N PRO A 17 27.36 14.63 15.74
CA PRO A 17 27.27 13.73 16.89
C PRO A 17 26.98 12.34 16.32
N PRO A 18 27.62 11.29 16.87
CA PRO A 18 27.29 9.94 16.44
C PRO A 18 25.82 9.74 16.78
N TYR A 19 24.97 9.78 15.75
CA TYR A 19 23.59 9.34 15.89
C TYR A 19 23.67 7.87 16.28
N THR A 20 23.49 7.60 17.55
CA THR A 20 23.35 6.23 18.00
C THR A 20 22.12 5.66 17.30
N ARG A 21 22.22 4.49 16.73
CA ARG A 21 21.14 3.78 16.02
C ARG A 21 19.83 3.70 16.82
N THR A 22 19.93 3.90 18.13
CA THR A 22 18.81 3.96 19.09
C THR A 22 17.97 5.23 18.98
N GLU A 23 18.53 6.36 18.55
CA GLU A 23 17.76 7.61 18.42
C GLU A 23 17.00 7.71 17.09
N LEU A 24 17.45 6.98 16.06
CA LEU A 24 16.76 6.90 14.77
C LEU A 24 15.53 5.97 14.79
N ASN A 25 15.41 5.11 15.82
CA ASN A 25 14.36 4.08 15.90
C ASN A 25 13.35 4.34 17.05
N SER A 26 13.07 5.59 17.39
CA SER A 26 12.03 5.91 18.39
C SER A 26 10.61 5.54 17.94
N HIS A 27 10.43 5.15 16.68
CA HIS A 27 9.15 4.71 16.11
C HIS A 27 9.29 3.37 15.41
N ALA A 28 8.31 2.50 15.58
CA ALA A 28 8.22 1.28 14.79
C ALA A 28 8.22 1.62 13.28
N PRO A 29 8.98 0.88 12.46
CA PRO A 29 8.99 1.12 11.02
C PRO A 29 7.58 0.95 10.45
N ARG A 30 7.15 1.92 9.64
CA ARG A 30 5.88 1.85 8.92
C ARG A 30 6.15 1.35 7.51
N LYS A 31 5.38 0.37 7.08
CA LYS A 31 5.58 -0.27 5.79
C LYS A 31 4.26 -0.31 5.02
N VAL A 32 4.27 0.30 3.86
CA VAL A 32 3.20 0.23 2.87
C VAL A 32 3.75 -0.50 1.64
N VAL A 33 3.03 -1.47 1.14
CA VAL A 33 3.34 -2.18 -0.09
C VAL A 33 2.39 -1.69 -1.18
N ILE A 34 2.93 -1.25 -2.30
CA ILE A 34 2.15 -0.83 -3.48
C ILE A 34 2.53 -1.76 -4.63
N ALA A 35 1.57 -2.56 -5.08
CA ALA A 35 1.82 -3.66 -6.01
C ALA A 35 1.85 -3.25 -7.49
N GLY A 36 1.07 -2.23 -7.88
CA GLY A 36 0.78 -2.00 -9.30
C GLY A 36 -0.05 -3.13 -9.91
N ASP A 37 -0.02 -3.27 -11.24
CA ASP A 37 -0.70 -4.35 -11.97
C ASP A 37 0.01 -5.67 -11.69
N ASN A 38 -0.73 -6.67 -11.24
CA ASN A 38 -0.17 -7.95 -10.80
C ASN A 38 -1.25 -9.02 -10.72
N ASP A 39 -1.11 -10.08 -11.48
CA ASP A 39 -2.01 -11.23 -11.51
C ASP A 39 -1.67 -12.32 -10.46
N ARG A 40 -0.55 -12.14 -9.74
CA ARG A 40 0.00 -13.12 -8.81
C ARG A 40 0.36 -12.49 -7.46
N PRO A 41 -0.66 -12.11 -6.66
CA PRO A 41 -0.43 -11.42 -5.37
C PRO A 41 0.45 -12.21 -4.40
N GLU A 42 0.52 -13.54 -4.50
CA GLU A 42 1.37 -14.40 -3.68
C GLU A 42 2.87 -14.09 -3.82
N LEU A 43 3.31 -13.49 -4.94
CA LEU A 43 4.69 -13.05 -5.13
C LEU A 43 5.08 -11.93 -4.17
N LEU A 44 4.12 -11.24 -3.59
CA LEU A 44 4.33 -10.15 -2.65
C LEU A 44 4.48 -10.63 -1.20
N ALA A 45 4.42 -11.92 -0.91
CA ALA A 45 4.41 -12.45 0.46
C ALA A 45 5.60 -11.93 1.29
N GLN A 46 6.82 -11.94 0.73
CA GLN A 46 8.01 -11.42 1.42
C GLN A 46 7.91 -9.89 1.62
N ALA A 47 7.40 -9.16 0.62
CA ALA A 47 7.21 -7.72 0.73
C ALA A 47 6.15 -7.37 1.78
N CYS A 48 5.10 -8.17 1.91
CA CYS A 48 4.01 -7.95 2.86
C CYS A 48 4.36 -8.34 4.31
N ALA A 49 5.45 -9.08 4.53
CA ALA A 49 5.86 -9.45 5.88
C ALA A 49 6.10 -8.19 6.76
N GLY A 50 5.27 -8.02 7.81
CA GLY A 50 5.30 -6.87 8.72
C GLY A 50 4.79 -5.56 8.11
N ALA A 51 4.12 -5.59 6.97
CA ALA A 51 3.48 -4.41 6.40
C ALA A 51 2.16 -4.07 7.12
N GLN A 52 1.85 -2.78 7.22
CA GLN A 52 0.59 -2.29 7.75
C GLN A 52 -0.48 -2.16 6.67
N VAL A 53 -0.07 -1.98 5.41
CA VAL A 53 -0.99 -1.74 4.30
C VAL A 53 -0.46 -2.42 3.03
N LEU A 54 -1.36 -3.07 2.30
CA LEU A 54 -1.16 -3.44 0.90
C LEU A 54 -2.13 -2.61 0.04
N VAL A 55 -1.59 -1.94 -0.97
CA VAL A 55 -2.36 -1.32 -2.07
C VAL A 55 -2.18 -2.21 -3.30
N HIS A 56 -3.27 -2.74 -3.83
CA HIS A 56 -3.24 -3.69 -4.94
C HIS A 56 -4.37 -3.43 -5.93
N GLU A 57 -4.11 -3.71 -7.19
CA GLU A 57 -5.17 -3.69 -8.19
C GLU A 57 -6.20 -4.79 -7.95
N ALA A 58 -7.43 -4.54 -8.36
CA ALA A 58 -8.53 -5.49 -8.31
C ALA A 58 -9.45 -5.20 -9.50
N THR A 59 -8.89 -5.41 -10.69
CA THR A 59 -9.51 -4.98 -11.95
C THR A 59 -10.82 -5.69 -12.23
N TYR A 60 -11.00 -6.91 -11.70
CA TYR A 60 -12.14 -7.78 -12.03
C TYR A 60 -12.88 -8.33 -10.80
N THR A 61 -14.09 -8.84 -11.02
CA THR A 61 -14.82 -9.73 -10.11
C THR A 61 -14.34 -11.18 -10.30
N GLU A 62 -14.67 -12.06 -9.34
CA GLU A 62 -14.39 -13.50 -9.41
C GLU A 62 -14.95 -14.17 -10.68
N ALA A 63 -16.14 -13.72 -11.14
CA ALA A 63 -16.74 -14.21 -12.37
C ALA A 63 -15.87 -13.99 -13.63
N MET A 64 -14.89 -13.10 -13.56
CA MET A 64 -13.95 -12.79 -14.63
C MET A 64 -12.51 -13.26 -14.32
N ALA A 65 -12.34 -14.20 -13.39
CA ALA A 65 -11.03 -14.68 -12.93
C ALA A 65 -10.14 -15.20 -14.08
N GLU A 66 -10.71 -15.97 -15.01
CA GLU A 66 -9.98 -16.48 -16.18
C GLU A 66 -9.48 -15.33 -17.05
N LYS A 67 -10.36 -14.36 -17.34
CA LYS A 67 -9.99 -13.17 -18.10
C LYS A 67 -8.94 -12.32 -17.42
N ALA A 68 -9.04 -12.19 -16.09
CA ALA A 68 -8.05 -11.47 -15.29
C ALA A 68 -6.64 -12.06 -15.52
N GLY A 69 -6.48 -13.38 -15.35
CA GLY A 69 -5.21 -14.07 -15.57
C GLY A 69 -4.68 -13.96 -17.01
N GLU A 70 -5.55 -14.02 -18.02
CA GLU A 70 -5.13 -13.86 -19.44
C GLU A 70 -4.48 -12.51 -19.76
N VAL A 71 -4.90 -11.47 -19.05
CA VAL A 71 -4.44 -10.08 -19.29
C VAL A 71 -3.48 -9.56 -18.22
N GLY A 72 -3.05 -10.41 -17.29
CA GLY A 72 -2.06 -10.08 -16.27
C GLY A 72 -2.62 -9.23 -15.13
N HIS A 73 -3.92 -9.39 -14.81
CA HIS A 73 -4.60 -8.69 -13.72
C HIS A 73 -5.18 -9.63 -12.67
N SER A 74 -5.53 -9.07 -11.52
CA SER A 74 -6.19 -9.77 -10.43
C SER A 74 -7.69 -9.46 -10.34
N TYR A 75 -8.40 -10.29 -9.60
CA TYR A 75 -9.75 -10.01 -9.15
C TYR A 75 -9.80 -9.83 -7.62
N GLY A 76 -10.77 -9.05 -7.15
CA GLY A 76 -10.79 -8.56 -5.76
C GLY A 76 -10.70 -9.66 -4.70
N LYS A 77 -11.42 -10.77 -4.88
CA LYS A 77 -11.43 -11.89 -3.94
C LYS A 77 -10.06 -12.60 -3.85
N GLN A 78 -9.33 -12.72 -4.98
CA GLN A 78 -7.99 -13.32 -5.00
C GLN A 78 -7.02 -12.52 -4.15
N VAL A 79 -7.00 -11.20 -4.34
CA VAL A 79 -6.14 -10.28 -3.59
C VAL A 79 -6.50 -10.30 -2.11
N ALA A 80 -7.79 -10.29 -1.79
CA ALA A 80 -8.31 -10.34 -0.43
C ALA A 80 -7.94 -11.65 0.29
N ALA A 81 -8.04 -12.80 -0.39
CA ALA A 81 -7.63 -14.09 0.14
C ALA A 81 -6.13 -14.14 0.43
N PHE A 82 -5.31 -13.55 -0.45
CA PHE A 82 -3.88 -13.41 -0.20
C PHE A 82 -3.60 -12.50 1.02
N ALA A 83 -4.28 -11.36 1.13
CA ALA A 83 -4.14 -10.46 2.27
C ALA A 83 -4.49 -11.13 3.61
N GLU A 84 -5.53 -11.95 3.63
CA GLU A 84 -5.91 -12.79 4.78
C GLU A 84 -4.82 -13.80 5.11
N GLN A 85 -4.32 -14.53 4.11
CA GLN A 85 -3.27 -15.54 4.29
C GLN A 85 -2.01 -14.97 4.93
N VAL A 86 -1.60 -13.75 4.56
CA VAL A 86 -0.41 -13.08 5.12
C VAL A 86 -0.73 -12.17 6.31
N THR A 87 -1.95 -12.23 6.83
CA THR A 87 -2.43 -11.49 8.01
C THR A 87 -2.20 -9.99 7.94
N LEU A 88 -2.43 -9.39 6.76
CA LEU A 88 -2.36 -7.95 6.58
C LEU A 88 -3.50 -7.25 7.33
N PRO A 89 -3.22 -6.20 8.11
CA PRO A 89 -4.26 -5.48 8.83
C PRO A 89 -5.13 -4.59 7.93
N ASN A 90 -4.57 -4.06 6.83
CA ASN A 90 -5.28 -3.16 5.93
C ASN A 90 -5.00 -3.50 4.46
N LEU A 91 -6.07 -3.54 3.67
CA LEU A 91 -6.04 -3.75 2.23
C LEU A 91 -6.75 -2.60 1.52
N VAL A 92 -6.08 -1.97 0.57
CA VAL A 92 -6.66 -0.97 -0.33
C VAL A 92 -6.74 -1.58 -1.72
N LEU A 93 -7.95 -1.78 -2.23
CA LEU A 93 -8.19 -2.20 -3.61
C LEU A 93 -8.35 -0.99 -4.51
N THR A 94 -7.74 -1.04 -5.69
CA THR A 94 -7.71 0.04 -6.67
C THR A 94 -7.75 -0.50 -8.10
N HIS A 95 -7.63 0.38 -9.12
CA HIS A 95 -7.55 0.00 -10.54
C HIS A 95 -8.74 -0.84 -11.02
N PHE A 96 -9.95 -0.43 -10.66
CA PHE A 96 -11.17 -1.12 -11.09
C PHE A 96 -11.44 -0.91 -12.57
N SER A 97 -11.85 -1.97 -13.27
CA SER A 97 -12.23 -1.84 -14.69
C SER A 97 -13.44 -0.89 -14.84
N PRO A 98 -13.45 -0.03 -15.86
CA PRO A 98 -14.59 0.86 -16.15
C PRO A 98 -15.93 0.15 -16.36
N ARG A 99 -15.93 -1.17 -16.56
CA ARG A 99 -17.15 -1.98 -16.65
C ARG A 99 -17.92 -2.08 -15.33
N TYR A 100 -17.28 -1.76 -14.20
CA TYR A 100 -17.88 -1.80 -12.88
C TYR A 100 -18.21 -0.37 -12.41
N PRO A 101 -19.46 0.07 -12.55
CA PRO A 101 -19.84 1.40 -12.10
C PRO A 101 -19.83 1.51 -10.56
N LEU A 102 -19.69 2.74 -10.07
CA LEU A 102 -19.79 3.05 -8.63
C LEU A 102 -21.23 2.89 -8.09
N ILE A 103 -22.21 2.74 -8.97
CA ILE A 103 -23.64 2.74 -8.62
C ILE A 103 -24.03 1.35 -8.10
N SER A 104 -24.42 1.28 -6.83
CA SER A 104 -24.64 0.03 -6.09
C SER A 104 -25.89 -0.78 -6.51
N HIS A 105 -26.84 -0.20 -7.26
CA HIS A 105 -28.03 -0.91 -7.73
C HIS A 105 -27.87 -1.58 -9.10
N ILE A 106 -26.69 -1.48 -9.69
CA ILE A 106 -26.31 -2.14 -10.93
C ILE A 106 -25.30 -3.23 -10.60
N SER A 107 -25.49 -4.44 -11.13
CA SER A 107 -24.54 -5.55 -10.99
C SER A 107 -24.17 -6.06 -12.39
N PRO A 108 -22.87 -6.34 -12.66
CA PRO A 108 -21.74 -6.20 -11.73
C PRO A 108 -21.29 -4.73 -11.51
N SER A 109 -20.87 -4.42 -10.28
CA SER A 109 -20.42 -3.10 -9.85
C SER A 109 -19.16 -3.19 -8.97
N ILE A 110 -18.57 -2.07 -8.59
CA ILE A 110 -17.47 -2.04 -7.61
C ILE A 110 -17.92 -2.62 -6.25
N GLU A 111 -19.20 -2.47 -5.91
CA GLU A 111 -19.76 -3.04 -4.68
C GLU A 111 -19.75 -4.59 -4.68
N ASP A 112 -19.84 -5.22 -5.85
CA ASP A 112 -19.72 -6.67 -5.96
C ASP A 112 -18.26 -7.10 -5.70
N ILE A 113 -17.26 -6.38 -6.22
CA ILE A 113 -15.85 -6.60 -5.90
C ILE A 113 -15.62 -6.47 -4.38
N ARG A 114 -16.21 -5.44 -3.74
CA ARG A 114 -16.14 -5.24 -2.29
C ARG A 114 -16.71 -6.44 -1.53
N LYS A 115 -17.90 -6.89 -1.87
CA LYS A 115 -18.58 -8.04 -1.22
C LYS A 115 -17.78 -9.33 -1.36
N GLU A 116 -17.26 -9.59 -2.56
CA GLU A 116 -16.41 -10.75 -2.82
C GLU A 116 -15.14 -10.71 -1.95
N ALA A 117 -14.46 -9.58 -1.87
CA ALA A 117 -13.28 -9.40 -1.05
C ALA A 117 -13.59 -9.55 0.45
N GLN A 118 -14.67 -8.93 0.93
CA GLN A 118 -15.10 -9.02 2.34
C GLN A 118 -15.52 -10.44 2.75
N SER A 119 -15.91 -11.28 1.81
CA SER A 119 -16.29 -12.67 2.13
C SER A 119 -15.12 -13.54 2.58
N VAL A 120 -13.88 -13.12 2.32
CA VAL A 120 -12.65 -13.89 2.57
C VAL A 120 -11.57 -13.14 3.36
N TYR A 121 -11.79 -11.86 3.67
CA TYR A 121 -10.81 -11.02 4.35
C TYR A 121 -11.41 -10.40 5.62
N SER A 122 -10.75 -10.62 6.74
CA SER A 122 -11.17 -10.18 8.07
C SER A 122 -10.56 -8.84 8.50
N GLY A 123 -9.53 -8.37 7.80
CA GLY A 123 -8.90 -7.08 8.07
C GLY A 123 -9.73 -5.89 7.55
N THR A 124 -9.14 -4.69 7.61
CA THR A 124 -9.84 -3.48 7.14
C THR A 124 -9.67 -3.31 5.64
N LEU A 125 -10.80 -3.31 4.91
CA LEU A 125 -10.85 -3.18 3.45
C LEU A 125 -11.24 -1.76 3.04
N TYR A 126 -10.46 -1.16 2.16
CA TYR A 126 -10.72 0.12 1.51
C TYR A 126 -10.87 -0.07 0.00
N MET A 127 -11.85 0.59 -0.59
CA MET A 127 -12.03 0.69 -2.04
C MET A 127 -11.55 2.08 -2.46
N ALA A 128 -10.41 2.14 -3.14
CA ALA A 128 -9.84 3.43 -3.54
C ALA A 128 -10.77 4.22 -4.47
N ARG A 129 -10.75 5.52 -4.32
CA ARG A 129 -11.47 6.48 -5.16
C ARG A 129 -10.49 7.50 -5.71
N ASP A 130 -10.82 8.10 -6.84
CA ASP A 130 -10.06 9.22 -7.37
C ASP A 130 -10.00 10.34 -6.33
N PHE A 131 -8.80 10.88 -6.12
CA PHE A 131 -8.49 11.88 -5.11
C PHE A 131 -8.71 11.45 -3.65
N GLY A 132 -8.92 10.15 -3.40
CA GLY A 132 -8.97 9.60 -2.04
C GLY A 132 -7.61 9.72 -1.35
N GLU A 133 -7.60 10.26 -0.14
CA GLU A 133 -6.40 10.42 0.66
C GLU A 133 -6.42 9.46 1.84
N TYR A 134 -5.26 8.88 2.15
CA TYR A 134 -5.09 7.92 3.23
C TYR A 134 -3.91 8.30 4.11
N SER A 135 -4.02 8.01 5.40
CA SER A 135 -2.98 8.29 6.39
C SER A 135 -2.57 7.02 7.13
N LEU A 136 -1.27 6.81 7.27
CA LEU A 136 -0.69 5.83 8.18
C LEU A 136 0.07 6.59 9.27
N ASP A 137 -0.50 6.65 10.46
CA ASP A 137 0.05 7.41 11.58
C ASP A 137 1.29 6.75 12.20
N LYS A 138 1.92 7.43 13.16
CA LYS A 138 3.12 6.94 13.86
C LYS A 138 2.85 5.71 14.74
N ALA A 139 1.61 5.49 15.13
CA ALA A 139 1.18 4.33 15.90
C ALA A 139 0.85 3.11 15.02
N GLY A 140 0.85 3.28 13.69
CA GLY A 140 0.53 2.23 12.73
C GLY A 140 -0.95 2.14 12.37
N HIS A 141 -1.77 3.11 12.79
CA HIS A 141 -3.18 3.15 12.39
C HIS A 141 -3.30 3.72 10.98
N PHE A 142 -4.04 3.00 10.16
CA PHE A 142 -4.34 3.39 8.79
C PHE A 142 -5.81 3.81 8.67
N SER A 143 -6.07 4.92 8.01
CA SER A 143 -7.41 5.46 7.80
C SER A 143 -7.52 6.24 6.50
N GLU A 144 -8.72 6.25 5.91
CA GLU A 144 -9.07 7.18 4.85
C GLU A 144 -9.35 8.56 5.47
N LEU A 145 -8.78 9.61 4.89
CA LEU A 145 -9.05 10.97 5.30
C LEU A 145 -10.37 11.44 4.69
N ALA A 146 -11.19 12.13 5.48
CA ALA A 146 -12.38 12.76 4.93
C ALA A 146 -11.93 13.83 3.93
N GLY A 147 -12.30 13.66 2.65
CA GLY A 147 -12.09 14.70 1.65
C GLY A 147 -12.88 15.95 2.02
N GLU A 148 -12.25 17.11 1.88
CA GLU A 148 -12.92 18.42 2.00
C GLU A 148 -13.92 18.63 0.87
#